data_8691ad88a084f7fff27a0c637b1359f8
#
_entry.id   8691ad88a084f7fff27a0c637b1359f8
#
_cell.length_a   1.000
_cell.length_b   1.000
_cell.length_c   1.000
_cell.angle_alpha   90.00
_cell.angle_beta   90.00
_cell.angle_gamma   90.00
#
_symmetry.space_group_name_H-M   'P 1'
#
loop_
_entity.id
_entity.type
_entity.pdbx_description
1 polymer ?
#
loop_
_entity_poly.entity_id
_entity_poly.type
_entity_poly.pdbx_seq_one_letter_code
_entity_poly.pdbx_strand_id
1 'polypeptide(L)'
;MDIRITYDDAYYKDDDKFIICIKNLSINDDNLGDKEIAANEPLGKCIEENADIKMYYELDPDWQLSDEATIKKIQDLVQSLLDDYAHKMYYDNGFALAGYYDSSNSKFAAEAKEFIEFRDKCWTICYDFLNRYTSGEIRKPLPAEVLNTIYLQLGEYIHV
;
A
#
# COMPACT_ATOMS: atom_id res chain seq x y z
N MET A 1 -42.04 7.99 13.34
CA MET A 1 -41.58 8.26 11.96
C MET A 1 -40.29 7.46 11.76
N ASP A 2 -40.34 6.48 10.90
CA ASP A 2 -39.17 5.63 10.64
C ASP A 2 -38.19 6.41 9.77
N ILE A 3 -36.98 6.59 10.26
CA ILE A 3 -35.90 7.21 9.48
C ILE A 3 -35.39 6.17 8.51
N ARG A 4 -35.46 6.48 7.21
CA ARG A 4 -34.92 5.62 6.17
C ARG A 4 -33.48 6.06 5.82
N ILE A 5 -32.54 5.15 6.02
CA ILE A 5 -31.13 5.35 5.68
C ILE A 5 -30.76 4.39 4.55
N THR A 6 -30.19 4.92 3.47
CA THR A 6 -29.67 4.13 2.35
C THR A 6 -28.29 4.63 1.96
N TYR A 7 -27.43 3.73 1.49
CA TYR A 7 -26.07 4.03 1.01
C TYR A 7 -25.57 2.89 0.10
N ASP A 8 -24.57 3.18 -0.70
CA ASP A 8 -23.96 2.18 -1.61
C ASP A 8 -22.94 1.31 -0.88
N ASP A 9 -22.07 1.92 -0.07
CA ASP A 9 -21.04 1.22 0.69
C ASP A 9 -20.71 1.95 1.99
N ALA A 10 -20.24 1.19 2.97
CA ALA A 10 -19.72 1.71 4.24
C ALA A 10 -18.50 0.91 4.68
N TYR A 11 -17.46 1.61 5.09
CA TYR A 11 -16.21 0.98 5.55
C TYR A 11 -15.52 1.82 6.61
N TYR A 12 -14.73 1.18 7.48
CA TYR A 12 -13.88 1.87 8.44
C TYR A 12 -12.69 2.49 7.74
N LYS A 13 -12.40 3.75 8.05
CA LYS A 13 -11.33 4.55 7.44
C LYS A 13 -9.93 4.05 7.83
N ASP A 14 -9.81 3.51 9.03
CA ASP A 14 -8.56 3.07 9.63
C ASP A 14 -8.76 1.86 10.56
N ASP A 15 -7.65 1.32 11.06
CA ASP A 15 -7.66 0.15 11.94
C ASP A 15 -8.32 0.41 13.31
N ASP A 16 -8.39 1.67 13.74
CA ASP A 16 -9.00 2.06 15.04
C ASP A 16 -10.53 2.04 15.01
N LYS A 17 -11.13 1.98 13.82
CA LYS A 17 -12.60 1.94 13.62
C LYS A 17 -13.36 3.13 14.20
N PHE A 18 -12.70 4.28 14.34
CA PHE A 18 -13.36 5.48 14.87
C PHE A 18 -14.21 6.22 13.83
N ILE A 19 -13.84 6.13 12.57
CA ILE A 19 -14.49 6.82 11.46
C ILE A 19 -15.03 5.81 10.47
N ILE A 20 -16.30 5.99 10.10
CA ILE A 20 -16.96 5.25 9.03
C ILE A 20 -17.06 6.16 7.81
N CYS A 21 -16.51 5.73 6.70
CA CYS A 21 -16.72 6.35 5.39
C CYS A 21 -17.96 5.74 4.74
N ILE A 22 -18.87 6.57 4.30
CA ILE A 22 -20.16 6.15 3.70
C ILE A 22 -20.24 6.75 2.30
N LYS A 23 -20.54 5.90 1.32
CA LYS A 23 -20.71 6.30 -0.08
C LYS A 23 -22.18 6.51 -0.41
N ASN A 24 -22.50 7.64 -1.04
CA ASN A 24 -23.84 7.99 -1.50
C ASN A 24 -24.91 7.87 -0.39
N LEU A 25 -24.63 8.44 0.78
CA LEU A 25 -25.57 8.44 1.89
C LEU A 25 -26.83 9.22 1.55
N SER A 26 -28.00 8.63 1.80
CA SER A 26 -29.30 9.31 1.74
C SER A 26 -30.08 9.04 3.03
N ILE A 27 -30.70 10.09 3.55
CA ILE A 27 -31.60 10.00 4.74
C ILE A 27 -32.95 10.57 4.33
N ASN A 28 -34.00 9.76 4.44
CA ASN A 28 -35.36 10.12 4.03
C ASN A 28 -35.44 10.66 2.59
N ASP A 29 -34.71 10.00 1.68
CA ASP A 29 -34.60 10.34 0.26
C ASP A 29 -33.78 11.64 -0.07
N ASP A 30 -33.28 12.34 0.96
CA ASP A 30 -32.34 13.43 0.78
C ASP A 30 -30.92 12.89 0.56
N ASN A 31 -30.37 13.09 -0.63
CA ASN A 31 -29.02 12.67 -0.97
C ASN A 31 -27.98 13.60 -0.32
N LEU A 32 -27.19 13.06 0.59
CA LEU A 32 -26.12 13.76 1.30
C LEU A 32 -24.74 13.50 0.70
N GLY A 33 -24.63 12.62 -0.29
CA GLY A 33 -23.39 12.23 -0.93
C GLY A 33 -22.47 11.42 -0.02
N ASP A 34 -21.16 11.47 -0.30
CA ASP A 34 -20.15 10.79 0.51
C ASP A 34 -19.95 11.50 1.84
N LYS A 35 -19.92 10.75 2.93
CA LYS A 35 -19.75 11.27 4.29
C LYS A 35 -18.74 10.46 5.10
N GLU A 36 -18.06 11.15 5.99
CA GLU A 36 -17.29 10.55 7.08
C GLU A 36 -18.01 10.86 8.39
N ILE A 37 -18.30 9.84 9.17
CA ILE A 37 -19.01 9.98 10.45
C ILE A 37 -18.26 9.25 11.55
N ALA A 38 -18.34 9.75 12.78
CA ALA A 38 -17.78 9.05 13.92
C ALA A 38 -18.63 7.80 14.25
N ALA A 39 -17.97 6.66 14.44
CA ALA A 39 -18.65 5.40 14.74
C ALA A 39 -19.43 5.45 16.05
N ASN A 40 -19.00 6.26 17.02
CA ASN A 40 -19.67 6.45 18.32
C ASN A 40 -20.86 7.42 18.29
N GLU A 41 -21.09 8.12 17.19
CA GLU A 41 -22.27 8.98 17.01
C GLU A 41 -23.54 8.15 16.70
N PRO A 42 -24.76 8.69 16.91
CA PRO A 42 -26.01 7.94 16.72
C PRO A 42 -26.15 7.32 15.32
N LEU A 43 -25.78 8.04 14.26
CA LEU A 43 -25.82 7.53 12.89
C LEU A 43 -24.79 6.42 12.69
N GLY A 44 -23.56 6.58 13.21
CA GLY A 44 -22.52 5.55 13.16
C GLY A 44 -22.94 4.26 13.83
N LYS A 45 -23.50 4.34 15.02
CA LYS A 45 -24.04 3.17 15.75
C LYS A 45 -25.18 2.49 15.00
N CYS A 46 -26.09 3.26 14.42
CA CYS A 46 -27.18 2.72 13.63
C CYS A 46 -26.66 1.93 12.41
N ILE A 47 -25.64 2.43 11.73
CA ILE A 47 -25.01 1.73 10.58
C ILE A 47 -24.30 0.47 11.05
N GLU A 48 -23.52 0.51 12.14
CA GLU A 48 -22.83 -0.65 12.71
C GLU A 48 -23.80 -1.77 13.11
N GLU A 49 -24.96 -1.43 13.67
CA GLU A 49 -25.97 -2.41 14.09
C GLU A 49 -26.70 -3.09 12.93
N ASN A 50 -26.77 -2.44 11.78
CA ASN A 50 -27.58 -2.89 10.63
C ASN A 50 -26.78 -3.32 9.42
N ALA A 51 -25.44 -3.22 9.43
CA ALA A 51 -24.57 -3.57 8.33
C ALA A 51 -23.30 -4.25 8.80
N ASP A 52 -22.77 -5.11 7.93
CA ASP A 52 -21.42 -5.67 8.08
C ASP A 52 -20.42 -4.69 7.41
N ILE A 53 -19.79 -3.85 8.23
CA ILE A 53 -18.92 -2.79 7.76
C ILE A 53 -17.53 -3.37 7.46
N LYS A 54 -17.09 -3.21 6.22
CA LYS A 54 -15.75 -3.64 5.78
C LYS A 54 -14.67 -2.75 6.36
N MET A 55 -13.45 -3.30 6.45
CA MET A 55 -12.24 -2.49 6.65
C MET A 55 -11.83 -1.84 5.33
N TYR A 56 -11.18 -0.68 5.38
CA TYR A 56 -10.72 0.06 4.19
C TYR A 56 -9.87 -0.79 3.23
N TYR A 57 -9.03 -1.68 3.75
CA TYR A 57 -8.16 -2.52 2.95
C TYR A 57 -8.91 -3.64 2.20
N GLU A 58 -10.11 -4.03 2.69
CA GLU A 58 -10.94 -5.06 2.03
C GLU A 58 -11.54 -4.56 0.72
N LEU A 59 -11.55 -3.22 0.49
CA LEU A 59 -12.01 -2.61 -0.76
C LEU A 59 -10.95 -2.65 -1.86
N ASP A 60 -9.68 -2.87 -1.50
CA ASP A 60 -8.60 -2.97 -2.48
C ASP A 60 -8.70 -4.30 -3.24
N PRO A 61 -8.67 -4.29 -4.59
CA PRO A 61 -8.73 -5.53 -5.39
C PRO A 61 -7.64 -6.54 -5.03
N ASP A 62 -6.49 -6.06 -4.58
CA ASP A 62 -5.36 -6.92 -4.22
C ASP A 62 -5.56 -7.66 -2.88
N TRP A 63 -6.54 -7.27 -2.06
CA TRP A 63 -6.87 -7.99 -0.83
C TRP A 63 -7.29 -9.43 -1.07
N GLN A 64 -7.92 -9.71 -2.22
CA GLN A 64 -8.40 -11.05 -2.59
C GLN A 64 -7.31 -11.96 -3.17
N LEU A 65 -6.11 -11.44 -3.41
CA LEU A 65 -5.01 -12.26 -3.93
C LEU A 65 -4.59 -13.32 -2.92
N SER A 66 -4.17 -14.49 -3.42
CA SER A 66 -3.48 -15.48 -2.60
C SER A 66 -2.16 -14.92 -2.05
N ASP A 67 -1.57 -15.58 -1.06
CA ASP A 67 -0.28 -15.16 -0.50
C ASP A 67 0.81 -15.19 -1.57
N GLU A 68 0.84 -16.24 -2.41
CA GLU A 68 1.80 -16.36 -3.51
C GLU A 68 1.62 -15.24 -4.56
N ALA A 69 0.36 -14.93 -4.92
CA ALA A 69 0.08 -13.86 -5.87
C ALA A 69 0.42 -12.48 -5.29
N THR A 70 0.22 -12.27 -3.99
CA THR A 70 0.61 -11.04 -3.30
C THR A 70 2.12 -10.87 -3.29
N ILE A 71 2.87 -11.93 -2.93
CA ILE A 71 4.34 -11.92 -2.96
C ILE A 71 4.85 -11.61 -4.38
N LYS A 72 4.31 -12.32 -5.38
CA LYS A 72 4.70 -12.10 -6.78
C LYS A 72 4.47 -10.67 -7.23
N LYS A 73 3.32 -10.09 -6.88
CA LYS A 73 3.00 -8.70 -7.23
C LYS A 73 3.94 -7.71 -6.56
N ILE A 74 4.27 -7.91 -5.28
CA ILE A 74 5.25 -7.09 -4.56
C ILE A 74 6.63 -7.20 -5.24
N GLN A 75 7.08 -8.41 -5.56
CA GLN A 75 8.35 -8.62 -6.26
C GLN A 75 8.40 -7.88 -7.60
N ASP A 76 7.34 -7.97 -8.39
CA ASP A 76 7.27 -7.31 -9.71
C ASP A 76 7.29 -5.78 -9.58
N LEU A 77 6.58 -5.23 -8.60
CA LEU A 77 6.57 -3.79 -8.33
C LEU A 77 7.94 -3.28 -7.87
N VAL A 78 8.59 -3.99 -6.96
CA VAL A 78 9.94 -3.62 -6.49
C VAL A 78 10.97 -3.76 -7.60
N GLN A 79 10.91 -4.84 -8.40
CA GLN A 79 11.81 -4.99 -9.52
C GLN A 79 11.63 -3.88 -10.54
N SER A 80 10.39 -3.49 -10.85
CA SER A 80 10.10 -2.35 -11.73
C SER A 80 10.69 -1.05 -11.19
N LEU A 81 10.58 -0.79 -9.89
CA LEU A 81 11.18 0.38 -9.25
C LEU A 81 12.72 0.38 -9.39
N LEU A 82 13.37 -0.77 -9.21
CA LEU A 82 14.82 -0.92 -9.34
C LEU A 82 15.27 -0.72 -10.79
N ASP A 83 14.53 -1.24 -11.75
CA ASP A 83 14.82 -1.06 -13.16
C ASP A 83 14.61 0.39 -13.60
N ASP A 84 13.58 1.07 -13.10
CA ASP A 84 13.34 2.49 -13.34
C ASP A 84 14.49 3.37 -12.80
N TYR A 85 15.04 3.02 -11.63
CA TYR A 85 16.22 3.67 -11.09
C TYR A 85 17.42 3.54 -12.05
N ALA A 86 17.68 2.32 -12.54
CA ALA A 86 18.76 2.05 -13.48
C ALA A 86 18.56 2.78 -14.83
N HIS A 87 17.36 2.81 -15.36
CA HIS A 87 17.02 3.52 -16.60
C HIS A 87 17.30 5.03 -16.51
N LYS A 88 16.99 5.66 -15.37
CA LYS A 88 17.27 7.08 -15.15
C LYS A 88 18.77 7.39 -15.18
N MET A 89 19.59 6.40 -14.88
CA MET A 89 21.05 6.48 -14.94
C MET A 89 21.63 5.95 -16.26
N TYR A 90 20.79 5.69 -17.27
CA TYR A 90 21.15 5.20 -18.61
C TYR A 90 21.70 3.77 -18.65
N TYR A 91 21.30 2.92 -17.69
CA TYR A 91 21.55 1.48 -17.73
C TYR A 91 20.31 0.73 -18.20
N ASP A 92 20.48 -0.46 -18.78
CA ASP A 92 19.37 -1.25 -19.33
C ASP A 92 18.39 -1.74 -18.26
N ASN A 93 18.87 -2.06 -17.06
CA ASN A 93 18.07 -2.48 -15.92
C ASN A 93 18.95 -2.52 -14.65
N GLY A 94 18.32 -2.86 -13.51
CA GLY A 94 19.03 -2.94 -12.23
C GLY A 94 20.13 -3.99 -12.20
N PHE A 95 19.94 -5.13 -12.87
CA PHE A 95 20.96 -6.17 -12.95
C PHE A 95 22.21 -5.68 -13.71
N ALA A 96 22.00 -5.01 -14.84
CA ALA A 96 23.10 -4.42 -15.62
C ALA A 96 23.87 -3.37 -14.79
N LEU A 97 23.17 -2.47 -14.09
CA LEU A 97 23.79 -1.47 -13.22
C LEU A 97 24.62 -2.12 -12.11
N ALA A 98 24.06 -3.10 -11.40
CA ALA A 98 24.77 -3.82 -10.33
C ALA A 98 26.04 -4.52 -10.81
N GLY A 99 26.08 -4.95 -12.07
CA GLY A 99 27.24 -5.59 -12.69
C GLY A 99 28.49 -4.71 -12.77
N TYR A 100 28.36 -3.38 -12.65
CA TYR A 100 29.48 -2.45 -12.64
C TYR A 100 30.13 -2.23 -11.26
N TYR A 101 29.78 -3.05 -10.26
CA TYR A 101 30.28 -2.91 -8.88
C TYR A 101 31.83 -2.83 -8.80
N ASP A 102 32.52 -3.69 -9.54
CA ASP A 102 33.99 -3.78 -9.61
C ASP A 102 34.56 -3.15 -10.88
N SER A 103 33.83 -2.22 -11.51
CA SER A 103 34.29 -1.55 -12.71
C SER A 103 35.61 -0.79 -12.47
N SER A 104 36.53 -0.85 -13.44
CA SER A 104 37.71 -0.01 -13.47
C SER A 104 37.41 1.48 -13.66
N ASN A 105 36.19 1.81 -14.16
CA ASN A 105 35.68 3.16 -14.21
C ASN A 105 35.08 3.52 -12.84
N SER A 106 35.75 4.46 -12.14
CA SER A 106 35.34 4.84 -10.77
C SER A 106 33.92 5.41 -10.68
N LYS A 107 33.44 6.09 -11.72
CA LYS A 107 32.06 6.59 -11.78
C LYS A 107 31.04 5.44 -11.83
N PHE A 108 31.27 4.48 -12.74
CA PHE A 108 30.38 3.34 -12.90
C PHE A 108 30.35 2.46 -11.63
N ALA A 109 31.49 2.25 -11.00
CA ALA A 109 31.62 1.51 -9.75
C ALA A 109 30.86 2.22 -8.61
N ALA A 110 30.96 3.55 -8.51
CA ALA A 110 30.25 4.34 -7.50
C ALA A 110 28.72 4.28 -7.68
N GLU A 111 28.26 4.43 -8.92
CA GLU A 111 26.83 4.34 -9.27
C GLU A 111 26.27 2.94 -8.94
N ALA A 112 27.02 1.88 -9.24
CA ALA A 112 26.62 0.52 -8.92
C ALA A 112 26.55 0.27 -7.41
N LYS A 113 27.47 0.79 -6.62
CA LYS A 113 27.47 0.65 -5.15
C LYS A 113 26.28 1.34 -4.51
N GLU A 114 25.95 2.56 -4.93
CA GLU A 114 24.77 3.28 -4.45
C GLU A 114 23.48 2.54 -4.80
N PHE A 115 23.37 2.05 -6.03
CA PHE A 115 22.23 1.23 -6.46
C PHE A 115 22.08 -0.05 -5.63
N ILE A 116 23.18 -0.78 -5.39
CA ILE A 116 23.13 -2.02 -4.60
C ILE A 116 22.66 -1.74 -3.17
N GLU A 117 23.12 -0.65 -2.56
CA GLU A 117 22.66 -0.23 -1.23
C GLU A 117 21.15 0.04 -1.23
N PHE A 118 20.65 0.78 -2.20
CA PHE A 118 19.22 1.03 -2.38
C PHE A 118 18.43 -0.26 -2.60
N ARG A 119 18.87 -1.12 -3.52
CA ARG A 119 18.27 -2.43 -3.79
C ARG A 119 18.13 -3.26 -2.52
N ASP A 120 19.20 -3.38 -1.77
CA ASP A 120 19.25 -4.23 -0.58
C ASP A 120 18.32 -3.68 0.52
N LYS A 121 18.23 -2.36 0.65
CA LYS A 121 17.26 -1.72 1.57
C LYS A 121 15.80 -1.97 1.14
N CYS A 122 15.49 -1.92 -0.16
CA CYS A 122 14.16 -2.25 -0.67
C CYS A 122 13.76 -3.68 -0.29
N TRP A 123 14.61 -4.65 -0.55
CA TRP A 123 14.32 -6.04 -0.22
C TRP A 123 14.28 -6.29 1.29
N THR A 124 15.06 -5.59 2.09
CA THR A 124 15.00 -5.66 3.55
C THR A 124 13.62 -5.22 4.06
N ILE A 125 13.05 -4.15 3.52
CA ILE A 125 11.68 -3.71 3.85
C ILE A 125 10.66 -4.80 3.49
N CYS A 126 10.78 -5.40 2.30
CA CYS A 126 9.88 -6.48 1.89
C CYS A 126 9.95 -7.68 2.82
N TYR A 127 11.14 -8.10 3.23
CA TYR A 127 11.31 -9.20 4.18
C TYR A 127 10.81 -8.87 5.58
N ASP A 128 10.92 -7.62 6.02
CA ASP A 128 10.33 -7.19 7.29
C ASP A 128 8.82 -7.37 7.28
N PHE A 129 8.13 -6.92 6.24
CA PHE A 129 6.69 -7.14 6.07
C PHE A 129 6.34 -8.64 6.07
N LEU A 130 7.09 -9.47 5.34
CA LEU A 130 6.86 -10.90 5.29
C LEU A 130 7.00 -11.55 6.67
N ASN A 131 8.05 -11.22 7.40
CA ASN A 131 8.31 -11.77 8.73
C ASN A 131 7.23 -11.36 9.72
N ARG A 132 6.79 -10.11 9.71
CA ARG A 132 5.74 -9.61 10.59
C ARG A 132 4.37 -10.22 10.26
N TYR A 133 4.08 -10.44 8.98
CA TYR A 133 2.88 -11.14 8.55
C TYR A 133 2.90 -12.61 8.97
N THR A 134 3.96 -13.33 8.68
CA THR A 134 4.08 -14.77 9.01
C THR A 134 4.12 -15.03 10.52
N SER A 135 4.59 -14.08 11.32
CA SER A 135 4.55 -14.15 12.79
C SER A 135 3.20 -13.79 13.40
N GLY A 136 2.26 -13.29 12.60
CA GLY A 136 0.95 -12.85 13.06
C GLY A 136 0.93 -11.46 13.69
N GLU A 137 2.03 -10.70 13.59
CA GLU A 137 2.11 -9.33 14.14
C GLU A 137 1.25 -8.34 13.35
N ILE A 138 1.17 -8.50 12.03
CA ILE A 138 0.35 -7.66 11.15
C ILE A 138 -0.58 -8.52 10.28
N ARG A 139 -1.67 -7.93 9.78
CA ARG A 139 -2.48 -8.53 8.72
C ARG A 139 -1.67 -8.62 7.42
N LYS A 140 -2.20 -9.37 6.45
CA LYS A 140 -1.59 -9.42 5.12
C LYS A 140 -1.45 -7.99 4.56
N PRO A 141 -0.23 -7.57 4.18
CA PRO A 141 -0.04 -6.25 3.59
C PRO A 141 -0.58 -6.22 2.16
N LEU A 142 -1.12 -5.08 1.77
CA LEU A 142 -1.38 -4.80 0.37
C LEU A 142 -0.07 -4.48 -0.36
N PRO A 143 0.10 -4.87 -1.63
CA PRO A 143 1.30 -4.52 -2.40
C PRO A 143 1.60 -3.01 -2.40
N ALA A 144 0.57 -2.17 -2.51
CA ALA A 144 0.72 -0.72 -2.47
C ALA A 144 1.28 -0.21 -1.12
N GLU A 145 0.93 -0.84 0.00
CA GLU A 145 1.44 -0.45 1.34
C GLU A 145 2.94 -0.70 1.46
N VAL A 146 3.41 -1.83 0.94
CA VAL A 146 4.85 -2.16 0.91
C VAL A 146 5.60 -1.15 0.05
N LEU A 147 5.10 -0.86 -1.14
CA LEU A 147 5.71 0.12 -2.04
C LEU A 147 5.73 1.53 -1.44
N ASN A 148 4.64 1.97 -0.82
CA ASN A 148 4.58 3.26 -0.14
C ASN A 148 5.59 3.36 1.00
N THR A 149 5.81 2.28 1.76
CA THR A 149 6.82 2.24 2.81
C THR A 149 8.22 2.42 2.24
N ILE A 150 8.53 1.79 1.09
CA ILE A 150 9.79 1.98 0.38
C ILE A 150 9.96 3.47 -0.01
N TYR A 151 8.95 4.09 -0.61
CA TYR A 151 9.01 5.52 -0.97
C TYR A 151 9.20 6.43 0.25
N LEU A 152 8.53 6.15 1.36
CA LEU A 152 8.64 6.96 2.58
C LEU A 152 10.02 6.83 3.24
N GLN A 153 10.59 5.62 3.29
CA GLN A 153 11.86 5.36 3.95
C GLN A 153 13.09 5.62 3.07
N LEU A 154 12.96 5.41 1.76
CA LEU A 154 14.07 5.44 0.80
C LEU A 154 13.92 6.52 -0.27
N GLY A 155 13.05 7.50 -0.06
CA GLY A 155 12.80 8.58 -1.03
C GLY A 155 14.04 9.38 -1.42
N GLU A 156 15.04 9.44 -0.57
CA GLU A 156 16.35 10.08 -0.85
C GLU A 156 17.13 9.43 -1.99
N TYR A 157 16.92 8.11 -2.22
CA TYR A 157 17.55 7.37 -3.35
C TYR A 157 16.76 7.53 -4.64
N ILE A 158 15.46 7.84 -4.56
CA ILE A 158 14.58 7.94 -5.72
C ILE A 158 14.63 9.38 -6.22
N HIS A 159 15.73 9.74 -6.89
CA HIS A 159 15.87 11.07 -7.50
C HIS A 159 14.88 11.23 -8.65
N VAL A 160 14.07 12.24 -8.53
CA VAL A 160 13.08 12.63 -9.54
C VAL A 160 13.79 13.31 -10.73
#